data_2278699dc12c5dbe7bc82bd48e6b22ca
#
_entry.id   2278699dc12c5dbe7bc82bd48e6b22ca
#
_cell.length_a   1.000
_cell.length_b   1.000
_cell.length_c   1.000
_cell.angle_alpha   90.00
_cell.angle_beta   90.00
_cell.angle_gamma   90.00
#
_symmetry.space_group_name_H-M   'P 1'
#
loop_
_entity.id
_entity.type
_entity.pdbx_description
1 polymer ?
#
loop_
_entity_poly.entity_id
_entity_poly.type
_entity_poly.pdbx_seq_one_letter_code
_entity_poly.pdbx_strand_id
1 'polypeptide(L)'
;MKTAIPFEFDNHDARIKYYGLMLERDLNNLPRFPLPAGYRFVFFRPGDRDAWIEIEISAKELSDHGQGVEVWNRYYGGNGDMLTDRMVFIENEKGEKIATATAYYDVIHSDVCIHSGECTHSDEDADGRSSGWLHWVAVRREYQGRGLSKPLIAYVLGVMRTLGYTHGKLPTQTTSWLACKVYLDLGFRPIPKN
;
A
#
# COMPACT_ATOMS: atom_id res chain seq x y z
N MET A 1 18.04 32.16 -12.98
CA MET A 1 17.25 30.98 -13.38
C MET A 1 17.82 29.77 -12.63
N LYS A 2 17.14 29.27 -11.62
CA LYS A 2 17.50 28.00 -10.98
C LYS A 2 17.00 26.89 -11.88
N THR A 3 17.89 26.20 -12.58
CA THR A 3 17.60 24.96 -13.28
C THR A 3 17.06 23.97 -12.26
N ALA A 4 15.78 23.62 -12.41
CA ALA A 4 15.20 22.52 -11.64
C ALA A 4 15.98 21.26 -11.99
N ILE A 5 16.67 20.68 -11.02
CA ILE A 5 17.28 19.37 -11.14
C ILE A 5 16.11 18.41 -11.44
N PRO A 6 16.16 17.60 -12.53
CA PRO A 6 15.14 16.60 -12.76
C PRO A 6 15.16 15.67 -11.56
N PHE A 7 14.07 15.64 -10.81
CA PHE A 7 13.93 14.77 -9.66
C PHE A 7 13.70 13.37 -10.22
N GLU A 8 14.75 12.58 -10.36
CA GLU A 8 14.60 11.14 -10.57
C GLU A 8 14.09 10.54 -9.26
N PHE A 9 12.82 10.19 -9.24
CA PHE A 9 12.23 9.40 -8.19
C PHE A 9 12.80 7.98 -8.30
N ASP A 10 13.94 7.78 -7.68
CA ASP A 10 14.42 6.43 -7.41
C ASP A 10 13.86 6.03 -6.04
N ASN A 11 13.09 4.95 -5.99
CA ASN A 11 12.54 4.43 -4.73
C ASN A 11 13.63 3.99 -3.76
N HIS A 12 14.89 3.93 -4.21
CA HIS A 12 16.04 3.59 -3.41
C HIS A 12 17.15 4.64 -3.54
N ASP A 13 17.23 5.54 -2.56
CA ASP A 13 18.38 6.45 -2.48
C ASP A 13 19.60 5.71 -1.90
N ALA A 14 20.52 5.31 -2.76
CA ALA A 14 21.73 4.59 -2.39
C ALA A 14 22.67 5.38 -1.45
N ARG A 15 22.46 6.70 -1.30
CA ARG A 15 23.21 7.56 -0.37
C ARG A 15 22.74 7.38 1.08
N ILE A 16 21.56 6.80 1.29
CA ILE A 16 20.96 6.55 2.60
C ILE A 16 21.25 5.12 3.01
N LYS A 17 21.77 4.94 4.23
CA LYS A 17 21.99 3.60 4.77
C LYS A 17 20.65 2.88 4.92
N TYR A 18 20.59 1.66 4.40
CA TYR A 18 19.41 0.81 4.48
C TYR A 18 19.13 0.37 5.92
N TYR A 19 17.91 0.60 6.36
CA TYR A 19 17.32 0.00 7.54
C TYR A 19 15.86 -0.35 7.22
N GLY A 20 15.47 -1.61 7.48
CA GLY A 20 14.07 -1.99 7.49
C GLY A 20 13.33 -1.34 8.65
N LEU A 21 12.19 -0.76 8.37
CA LEU A 21 11.33 -0.09 9.34
C LEU A 21 9.97 -0.76 9.36
N MET A 22 9.40 -0.90 10.55
CA MET A 22 8.00 -1.20 10.74
C MET A 22 7.33 0.05 11.30
N LEU A 23 6.29 0.51 10.62
CA LEU A 23 5.53 1.68 11.04
C LEU A 23 4.10 1.26 11.39
N GLU A 24 3.53 1.92 12.41
CA GLU A 24 2.13 1.74 12.79
C GLU A 24 1.44 3.08 13.07
N ARG A 25 0.12 3.06 12.98
CA ARG A 25 -0.75 4.14 13.48
C ARG A 25 -2.10 3.59 13.94
N ASP A 26 -2.75 4.27 14.88
CA ASP A 26 -4.17 4.02 15.17
C ASP A 26 -5.08 4.56 14.04
N LEU A 27 -6.26 3.95 13.89
CA LEU A 27 -7.21 4.32 12.84
C LEU A 27 -8.37 5.21 13.35
N ASN A 28 -8.32 5.70 14.60
CA ASN A 28 -9.42 6.48 15.17
C ASN A 28 -9.54 7.87 14.51
N ASN A 29 -8.44 8.59 14.36
CA ASN A 29 -8.41 9.96 13.84
C ASN A 29 -7.67 10.01 12.49
N LEU A 30 -8.35 9.58 11.42
CA LEU A 30 -7.77 9.59 10.09
C LEU A 30 -7.83 11.00 9.47
N PRO A 31 -6.69 11.51 8.96
CA PRO A 31 -6.67 12.76 8.23
C PRO A 31 -7.43 12.61 6.91
N ARG A 32 -8.11 13.66 6.48
CA ARG A 32 -8.81 13.69 5.20
C ARG A 32 -8.00 14.49 4.20
N PHE A 33 -7.72 13.87 3.07
CA PHE A 33 -7.09 14.53 1.93
C PHE A 33 -8.03 14.41 0.73
N PRO A 34 -8.46 15.52 0.13
CA PRO A 34 -9.26 15.46 -1.09
C PRO A 34 -8.43 14.88 -2.23
N LEU A 35 -9.03 13.99 -3.00
CA LEU A 35 -8.43 13.55 -4.25
C LEU A 35 -8.49 14.72 -5.24
N PRO A 36 -7.39 15.04 -5.98
CA PRO A 36 -7.41 16.09 -6.99
C PRO A 36 -8.50 15.86 -8.04
N ALA A 37 -9.00 16.95 -8.65
CA ALA A 37 -9.98 16.87 -9.72
C ALA A 37 -9.45 16.02 -10.89
N GLY A 38 -10.35 15.30 -11.57
CA GLY A 38 -9.99 14.39 -12.67
C GLY A 38 -9.57 12.99 -12.24
N TYR A 39 -9.61 12.69 -10.94
CA TYR A 39 -9.30 11.36 -10.40
C TYR A 39 -10.44 10.85 -9.53
N ARG A 40 -10.58 9.52 -9.45
CA ARG A 40 -11.53 8.85 -8.57
C ARG A 40 -10.95 7.58 -7.95
N PHE A 41 -11.45 7.20 -6.79
CA PHE A 41 -11.17 5.89 -6.20
C PHE A 41 -12.10 4.85 -6.80
N VAL A 42 -11.54 3.67 -7.09
CA VAL A 42 -12.29 2.47 -7.47
C VAL A 42 -11.71 1.27 -6.76
N PHE A 43 -12.57 0.32 -6.41
CA PHE A 43 -12.13 -0.95 -5.87
C PHE A 43 -11.72 -1.90 -7.00
N PHE A 44 -10.90 -2.88 -6.62
CA PHE A 44 -10.51 -4.00 -7.47
C PHE A 44 -11.74 -4.73 -8.06
N ARG A 45 -11.60 -5.15 -9.31
CA ARG A 45 -12.54 -6.05 -9.98
C ARG A 45 -11.79 -7.25 -10.54
N PRO A 46 -12.40 -8.44 -10.63
CA PRO A 46 -11.81 -9.56 -11.35
C PRO A 46 -11.32 -9.12 -12.73
N GLY A 47 -10.05 -9.41 -13.04
CA GLY A 47 -9.38 -8.95 -14.26
C GLY A 47 -8.42 -7.75 -14.07
N ASP A 48 -8.42 -7.08 -12.93
CA ASP A 48 -7.55 -5.92 -12.68
C ASP A 48 -6.11 -6.29 -12.29
N ARG A 49 -5.76 -7.59 -12.24
CA ARG A 49 -4.42 -8.05 -11.90
C ARG A 49 -3.33 -7.38 -12.75
N ASP A 50 -3.51 -7.36 -14.06
CA ASP A 50 -2.49 -6.84 -14.96
C ASP A 50 -2.34 -5.32 -14.82
N ALA A 51 -3.43 -4.59 -14.50
CA ALA A 51 -3.36 -3.18 -14.17
C ALA A 51 -2.54 -2.93 -12.88
N TRP A 52 -2.70 -3.78 -11.86
CA TRP A 52 -1.88 -3.73 -10.65
C TRP A 52 -0.40 -3.97 -10.97
N ILE A 53 -0.08 -5.03 -11.74
CA ILE A 53 1.29 -5.35 -12.16
C ILE A 53 1.93 -4.17 -12.91
N GLU A 54 1.22 -3.56 -13.86
CA GLU A 54 1.72 -2.42 -14.62
C GLU A 54 1.99 -1.19 -13.75
N ILE A 55 1.16 -0.93 -12.72
CA ILE A 55 1.38 0.17 -11.78
C ILE A 55 2.67 -0.08 -11.00
N GLU A 56 2.86 -1.29 -10.48
CA GLU A 56 4.04 -1.65 -9.68
C GLU A 56 5.34 -1.63 -10.50
N ILE A 57 5.30 -2.09 -11.78
CA ILE A 57 6.43 -1.98 -12.71
C ILE A 57 6.75 -0.50 -12.98
N SER A 58 5.72 0.31 -13.28
CA SER A 58 5.91 1.74 -13.53
C SER A 58 6.50 2.47 -12.33
N ALA A 59 6.11 2.06 -11.12
CA ALA A 59 6.65 2.58 -9.86
C ALA A 59 8.04 2.03 -9.51
N LYS A 60 8.59 1.10 -10.31
CA LYS A 60 9.86 0.39 -10.09
C LYS A 60 9.89 -0.49 -8.83
N GLU A 61 8.73 -0.95 -8.37
CA GLU A 61 8.63 -1.95 -7.30
C GLU A 61 8.82 -3.38 -7.84
N LEU A 62 8.50 -3.59 -9.14
CA LEU A 62 8.69 -4.84 -9.87
C LEU A 62 9.55 -4.58 -11.13
N SER A 63 10.35 -5.58 -11.51
CA SER A 63 11.24 -5.49 -12.68
C SER A 63 10.50 -5.70 -14.00
N ASP A 64 9.55 -6.64 -14.02
CA ASP A 64 8.85 -7.07 -15.21
C ASP A 64 7.52 -7.78 -14.88
N HIS A 65 6.76 -8.10 -15.92
CA HIS A 65 5.46 -8.76 -15.79
C HIS A 65 5.55 -10.18 -15.19
N GLY A 66 6.61 -10.93 -15.49
CA GLY A 66 6.82 -12.28 -14.96
C GLY A 66 6.94 -12.26 -13.44
N GLN A 67 7.81 -11.37 -12.91
CA GLN A 67 7.93 -11.14 -11.48
C GLN A 67 6.60 -10.66 -10.89
N GLY A 68 5.87 -9.80 -11.61
CA GLY A 68 4.54 -9.32 -11.18
C GLY A 68 3.55 -10.46 -10.97
N VAL A 69 3.50 -11.42 -11.91
CA VAL A 69 2.64 -12.61 -11.79
C VAL A 69 3.04 -13.47 -10.59
N GLU A 70 4.34 -13.69 -10.37
CA GLU A 70 4.83 -14.47 -9.22
C GLU A 70 4.47 -13.81 -7.89
N VAL A 71 4.68 -12.50 -7.77
CA VAL A 71 4.35 -11.71 -6.58
C VAL A 71 2.85 -11.68 -6.36
N TRP A 72 2.06 -11.46 -7.42
CA TRP A 72 0.60 -11.52 -7.33
C TRP A 72 0.12 -12.86 -6.78
N ASN A 73 0.62 -13.97 -7.35
CA ASN A 73 0.22 -15.30 -6.93
C ASN A 73 0.60 -15.59 -5.47
N ARG A 74 1.74 -15.08 -5.02
CA ARG A 74 2.22 -15.23 -3.63
C ARG A 74 1.29 -14.56 -2.61
N TYR A 75 0.85 -13.34 -2.90
CA TYR A 75 0.08 -12.53 -1.95
C TYR A 75 -1.43 -12.59 -2.17
N TYR A 76 -1.87 -12.71 -3.41
CA TYR A 76 -3.27 -12.56 -3.80
C TYR A 76 -3.84 -13.77 -4.54
N GLY A 77 -3.01 -14.76 -4.88
CA GLY A 77 -3.41 -15.96 -5.60
C GLY A 77 -4.48 -16.75 -4.83
N GLY A 78 -5.59 -17.04 -5.52
CA GLY A 78 -6.73 -17.75 -4.92
C GLY A 78 -7.68 -16.90 -4.06
N ASN A 79 -7.32 -15.64 -3.77
CA ASN A 79 -8.09 -14.75 -2.87
C ASN A 79 -8.68 -13.52 -3.60
N GLY A 80 -8.96 -13.63 -4.90
CA GLY A 80 -9.44 -12.51 -5.71
C GLY A 80 -10.73 -11.86 -5.18
N ASP A 81 -11.65 -12.63 -4.63
CA ASP A 81 -12.91 -12.11 -4.10
C ASP A 81 -12.67 -11.19 -2.90
N MET A 82 -11.68 -11.50 -2.06
CA MET A 82 -11.31 -10.68 -0.91
C MET A 82 -10.77 -9.30 -1.33
N LEU A 83 -10.19 -9.16 -2.51
CA LEU A 83 -9.62 -7.88 -2.97
C LEU A 83 -10.69 -6.88 -3.37
N THR A 84 -11.92 -7.31 -3.62
CA THR A 84 -13.03 -6.47 -4.10
C THR A 84 -13.45 -5.38 -3.11
N ASP A 85 -13.16 -5.55 -1.84
CA ASP A 85 -13.43 -4.59 -0.77
C ASP A 85 -12.16 -4.06 -0.07
N ARG A 86 -10.95 -4.48 -0.53
CA ARG A 86 -9.67 -4.19 0.12
C ARG A 86 -8.66 -3.49 -0.76
N MET A 87 -8.58 -3.85 -2.04
CA MET A 87 -7.64 -3.23 -2.98
C MET A 87 -8.29 -2.04 -3.67
N VAL A 88 -7.65 -0.89 -3.57
CA VAL A 88 -8.12 0.38 -4.11
C VAL A 88 -7.19 0.85 -5.21
N PHE A 89 -7.77 1.32 -6.29
CA PHE A 89 -7.06 2.05 -7.34
C PHE A 89 -7.49 3.51 -7.38
N ILE A 90 -6.62 4.36 -7.92
CA ILE A 90 -7.02 5.64 -8.46
C ILE A 90 -7.14 5.50 -9.97
N GLU A 91 -8.27 5.92 -10.53
CA GLU A 91 -8.48 6.08 -11.96
C GLU A 91 -8.41 7.55 -12.35
N ASN A 92 -7.85 7.82 -13.54
CA ASN A 92 -7.91 9.13 -14.19
C ASN A 92 -9.21 9.29 -14.99
N GLU A 93 -9.40 10.45 -15.65
CA GLU A 93 -10.59 10.75 -16.47
C GLU A 93 -10.80 9.80 -17.65
N LYS A 94 -9.73 9.12 -18.12
CA LYS A 94 -9.80 8.13 -19.20
C LYS A 94 -10.18 6.72 -18.70
N GLY A 95 -10.34 6.53 -17.38
CA GLY A 95 -10.58 5.23 -16.77
C GLY A 95 -9.32 4.38 -16.64
N GLU A 96 -8.12 4.96 -16.80
CA GLU A 96 -6.87 4.26 -16.59
C GLU A 96 -6.52 4.18 -15.10
N LYS A 97 -6.20 2.99 -14.60
CA LYS A 97 -5.71 2.78 -13.23
C LYS A 97 -4.26 3.25 -13.13
N ILE A 98 -4.01 4.21 -12.25
CA ILE A 98 -2.72 4.92 -12.19
C ILE A 98 -2.03 4.83 -10.84
N ALA A 99 -2.73 4.34 -9.83
CA ALA A 99 -2.19 4.12 -8.50
C ALA A 99 -2.95 2.98 -7.80
N THR A 100 -2.31 2.32 -6.85
CA THR A 100 -2.90 1.23 -6.07
C THR A 100 -2.44 1.25 -4.63
N ALA A 101 -3.27 0.73 -3.73
CA ALA A 101 -2.92 0.35 -2.36
C ALA A 101 -3.96 -0.64 -1.83
N THR A 102 -3.54 -1.55 -0.94
CA THR A 102 -4.40 -2.61 -0.42
C THR A 102 -4.48 -2.55 1.10
N ALA A 103 -5.71 -2.65 1.64
CA ALA A 103 -5.99 -2.95 3.04
C ALA A 103 -5.86 -4.45 3.26
N TYR A 104 -4.64 -4.92 3.51
CA TYR A 104 -4.35 -6.34 3.62
C TYR A 104 -4.46 -6.83 5.07
N TYR A 105 -4.63 -8.13 5.27
CA TYR A 105 -4.63 -8.75 6.59
C TYR A 105 -3.22 -9.14 7.03
N ASP A 106 -3.03 -9.53 8.29
CA ASP A 106 -1.73 -9.92 8.79
C ASP A 106 -1.27 -11.26 8.18
N VAL A 107 -0.17 -11.22 7.42
CA VAL A 107 0.39 -12.39 6.73
C VAL A 107 1.17 -13.29 7.70
N ILE A 108 1.60 -12.76 8.84
CA ILE A 108 2.46 -13.51 9.77
C ILE A 108 1.73 -14.70 10.40
N HIS A 109 0.40 -14.64 10.46
CA HIS A 109 -0.44 -15.74 10.94
C HIS A 109 -1.05 -16.59 9.81
N SER A 110 -0.90 -16.18 8.53
CA SER A 110 -1.49 -16.87 7.38
C SER A 110 -0.74 -18.15 6.98
N ASP A 111 0.53 -18.30 7.33
CA ASP A 111 1.28 -19.55 7.04
C ASP A 111 0.68 -20.79 7.74
N VAL A 112 -0.07 -20.57 8.82
CA VAL A 112 -0.83 -21.62 9.50
C VAL A 112 -2.15 -21.92 8.76
N CYS A 113 -2.76 -20.92 8.11
CA CYS A 113 -4.04 -21.08 7.43
C CYS A 113 -3.92 -21.81 6.08
N ILE A 114 -2.78 -21.71 5.39
CA ILE A 114 -2.56 -22.38 4.09
C ILE A 114 -2.58 -23.91 4.22
N HIS A 115 -2.27 -24.45 5.40
CA HIS A 115 -2.18 -25.89 5.63
C HIS A 115 -3.36 -26.53 6.37
N SER A 116 -4.24 -25.76 7.04
CA SER A 116 -5.30 -26.30 7.87
C SER A 116 -6.73 -26.01 7.40
N GLY A 117 -6.94 -25.09 6.45
CA GLY A 117 -8.30 -24.79 5.93
C GLY A 117 -9.25 -24.12 6.92
N GLU A 118 -8.84 -23.89 8.16
CA GLU A 118 -9.60 -23.20 9.19
C GLU A 118 -8.90 -21.90 9.59
N CYS A 119 -9.21 -20.82 8.90
CA CYS A 119 -8.78 -19.48 9.28
C CYS A 119 -9.73 -18.91 10.34
N THR A 120 -9.41 -19.09 11.60
CA THR A 120 -9.92 -18.19 12.65
C THR A 120 -9.06 -16.94 12.60
N HIS A 121 -9.55 -15.92 11.95
CA HIS A 121 -8.89 -14.61 11.88
C HIS A 121 -8.96 -13.93 13.25
N SER A 122 -8.06 -14.28 14.15
CA SER A 122 -7.73 -13.40 15.27
C SER A 122 -6.58 -12.50 14.80
N ASP A 123 -6.90 -11.45 14.04
CA ASP A 123 -5.98 -10.38 13.68
C ASP A 123 -5.57 -9.54 14.92
N GLU A 124 -5.63 -10.13 16.11
CA GLU A 124 -5.31 -9.46 17.36
C GLU A 124 -3.83 -9.66 17.69
N ASP A 125 -3.12 -8.57 17.83
CA ASP A 125 -1.79 -8.55 18.41
C ASP A 125 -1.82 -9.08 19.85
N ALA A 126 -0.65 -9.39 20.42
CA ALA A 126 -0.50 -9.81 21.81
C ALA A 126 -1.17 -8.85 22.82
N ASP A 127 -1.41 -7.60 22.41
CA ASP A 127 -2.09 -6.56 23.18
C ASP A 127 -3.60 -6.46 22.90
N GLY A 128 -4.20 -7.42 22.18
CA GLY A 128 -5.63 -7.43 21.83
C GLY A 128 -6.01 -6.36 20.78
N ARG A 129 -5.03 -5.88 19.98
CA ARG A 129 -5.25 -4.91 18.91
C ARG A 129 -5.44 -5.61 17.59
N SER A 130 -6.52 -5.30 16.86
CA SER A 130 -6.71 -5.76 15.49
C SER A 130 -5.94 -4.85 14.52
N SER A 131 -4.98 -5.42 13.79
CA SER A 131 -4.09 -4.71 12.89
C SER A 131 -4.27 -5.11 11.44
N GLY A 132 -4.48 -4.13 10.55
CA GLY A 132 -4.43 -4.33 9.10
C GLY A 132 -3.10 -3.87 8.53
N TRP A 133 -2.72 -4.39 7.36
CA TRP A 133 -1.48 -4.04 6.68
C TRP A 133 -1.76 -3.15 5.46
N LEU A 134 -1.10 -2.00 5.41
CA LEU A 134 -1.04 -1.20 4.20
C LEU A 134 -0.02 -1.84 3.26
N HIS A 135 -0.52 -2.43 2.18
CA HIS A 135 0.25 -3.33 1.33
C HIS A 135 0.31 -2.83 -0.11
N TRP A 136 1.49 -2.92 -0.73
CA TRP A 136 1.74 -2.56 -2.12
C TRP A 136 1.15 -1.20 -2.51
N VAL A 137 1.77 -0.12 -2.01
CA VAL A 137 1.36 1.25 -2.30
C VAL A 137 2.20 1.79 -3.44
N ALA A 138 1.59 1.99 -4.60
CA ALA A 138 2.29 2.51 -5.76
C ALA A 138 1.49 3.57 -6.51
N VAL A 139 2.22 4.47 -7.17
CA VAL A 139 1.70 5.46 -8.12
C VAL A 139 2.54 5.38 -9.37
N ARG A 140 1.94 5.22 -10.55
CA ARG A 140 2.66 5.23 -11.83
C ARG A 140 3.59 6.43 -11.91
N ARG A 141 4.79 6.24 -12.44
CA ARG A 141 5.87 7.25 -12.43
C ARG A 141 5.42 8.60 -13.02
N GLU A 142 4.70 8.59 -14.12
CA GLU A 142 4.20 9.77 -14.82
C GLU A 142 3.10 10.54 -14.05
N TYR A 143 2.55 9.92 -13.00
CA TYR A 143 1.53 10.51 -12.11
C TYR A 143 2.07 10.86 -10.73
N GLN A 144 3.34 10.57 -10.44
CA GLN A 144 3.96 10.98 -9.19
C GLN A 144 4.10 12.51 -9.08
N GLY A 145 4.20 13.02 -7.86
CA GLY A 145 4.28 14.47 -7.61
C GLY A 145 2.97 15.24 -7.76
N ARG A 146 1.87 14.56 -8.11
CA ARG A 146 0.53 15.20 -8.29
C ARG A 146 -0.34 15.16 -7.03
N GLY A 147 0.22 14.81 -5.86
CA GLY A 147 -0.51 14.81 -4.60
C GLY A 147 -1.44 13.61 -4.39
N LEU A 148 -1.25 12.49 -5.12
CA LEU A 148 -2.16 11.33 -5.11
C LEU A 148 -1.91 10.37 -3.94
N SER A 149 -0.67 10.27 -3.43
CA SER A 149 -0.31 9.25 -2.42
C SER A 149 -1.03 9.46 -1.08
N LYS A 150 -1.10 10.70 -0.57
CA LYS A 150 -1.78 10.96 0.72
C LYS A 150 -3.29 10.67 0.67
N PRO A 151 -4.04 11.14 -0.35
CA PRO A 151 -5.45 10.75 -0.52
C PRO A 151 -5.64 9.24 -0.60
N LEU A 152 -4.82 8.53 -1.39
CA LEU A 152 -4.92 7.08 -1.56
C LEU A 152 -4.72 6.35 -0.23
N ILE A 153 -3.62 6.63 0.47
CA ILE A 153 -3.31 5.99 1.74
C ILE A 153 -4.39 6.30 2.78
N ALA A 154 -4.80 7.57 2.91
CA ALA A 154 -5.85 7.95 3.85
C ALA A 154 -7.18 7.25 3.55
N TYR A 155 -7.52 7.04 2.28
CA TYR A 155 -8.70 6.30 1.87
C TYR A 155 -8.60 4.83 2.28
N VAL A 156 -7.46 4.16 2.01
CA VAL A 156 -7.23 2.75 2.36
C VAL A 156 -7.20 2.55 3.88
N LEU A 157 -6.66 3.49 4.65
CA LEU A 157 -6.77 3.46 6.12
C LEU A 157 -8.24 3.54 6.58
N GLY A 158 -9.06 4.31 5.87
CA GLY A 158 -10.52 4.34 6.07
C GLY A 158 -11.18 2.99 5.78
N VAL A 159 -10.77 2.33 4.71
CA VAL A 159 -11.20 0.96 4.37
C VAL A 159 -10.82 -0.01 5.49
N MET A 160 -9.56 0.01 5.97
CA MET A 160 -9.13 -0.82 7.11
C MET A 160 -10.06 -0.64 8.31
N ARG A 161 -10.34 0.62 8.69
CA ARG A 161 -11.25 0.90 9.81
C ARG A 161 -12.66 0.32 9.57
N THR A 162 -13.18 0.41 8.35
CA THR A 162 -14.49 -0.15 7.99
C THR A 162 -14.49 -1.68 8.08
N LEU A 163 -13.35 -2.32 7.82
CA LEU A 163 -13.14 -3.76 7.99
C LEU A 163 -12.92 -4.20 9.44
N GLY A 164 -12.98 -3.26 10.41
CA GLY A 164 -12.87 -3.57 11.84
C GLY A 164 -11.46 -3.47 12.44
N TYR A 165 -10.46 -3.10 11.65
CA TYR A 165 -9.11 -2.90 12.19
C TYR A 165 -9.04 -1.63 13.05
N THR A 166 -8.28 -1.71 14.14
CA THR A 166 -8.02 -0.58 15.06
C THR A 166 -6.69 0.11 14.75
N HIS A 167 -5.75 -0.62 14.13
CA HIS A 167 -4.41 -0.16 13.77
C HIS A 167 -4.08 -0.50 12.31
N GLY A 168 -3.30 0.37 11.70
CA GLY A 168 -2.69 0.13 10.38
C GLY A 168 -1.19 0.01 10.53
N LYS A 169 -0.59 -1.05 9.97
CA LYS A 169 0.84 -1.32 9.94
C LYS A 169 1.37 -1.32 8.52
N LEU A 170 2.64 -1.03 8.36
CA LEU A 170 3.34 -1.20 7.09
C LEU A 170 4.83 -1.44 7.30
N PRO A 171 5.47 -2.32 6.51
CA PRO A 171 6.91 -2.40 6.38
C PRO A 171 7.40 -1.37 5.36
N THR A 172 8.53 -0.75 5.64
CA THR A 172 9.22 0.15 4.71
C THR A 172 10.72 0.15 4.98
N GLN A 173 11.48 0.97 4.27
CA GLN A 173 12.92 1.10 4.46
C GLN A 173 13.37 2.56 4.35
N THR A 174 14.48 2.87 5.01
CA THR A 174 15.03 4.24 5.04
C THR A 174 15.40 4.77 3.65
N THR A 175 15.81 3.89 2.72
CA THR A 175 16.15 4.24 1.34
C THR A 175 14.96 4.79 0.56
N SER A 176 13.72 4.42 0.94
CA SER A 176 12.47 4.97 0.41
C SER A 176 12.00 6.18 1.20
N TRP A 177 12.89 7.15 1.44
CA TRP A 177 12.65 8.27 2.35
C TRP A 177 11.44 9.14 1.99
N LEU A 178 11.09 9.24 0.70
CA LEU A 178 9.88 9.96 0.27
C LEU A 178 8.61 9.26 0.75
N ALA A 179 8.55 7.94 0.63
CA ALA A 179 7.46 7.15 1.16
C ALA A 179 7.41 7.25 2.69
N CYS A 180 8.56 7.12 3.37
CA CYS A 180 8.66 7.33 4.82
C CYS A 180 8.11 8.68 5.24
N LYS A 181 8.47 9.76 4.51
CA LYS A 181 7.94 11.11 4.79
C LYS A 181 6.41 11.16 4.67
N VAL A 182 5.84 10.55 3.62
CA VAL A 182 4.38 10.49 3.43
C VAL A 182 3.72 9.75 4.59
N TYR A 183 4.27 8.61 5.02
CA TYR A 183 3.72 7.84 6.14
C TYR A 183 3.79 8.61 7.47
N LEU A 184 4.93 9.26 7.76
CA LEU A 184 5.07 10.09 8.97
C LEU A 184 4.10 11.29 8.96
N ASP A 185 3.91 11.95 7.82
CA ASP A 185 2.93 13.04 7.64
C ASP A 185 1.48 12.55 7.84
N LEU A 186 1.21 11.27 7.56
CA LEU A 186 -0.07 10.61 7.80
C LEU A 186 -0.23 10.11 9.24
N GLY A 187 0.75 10.32 10.11
CA GLY A 187 0.69 9.98 11.52
C GLY A 187 1.21 8.59 11.89
N PHE A 188 1.79 7.86 10.95
CA PHE A 188 2.51 6.64 11.28
C PHE A 188 3.73 6.93 12.18
N ARG A 189 4.09 5.98 13.01
CA ARG A 189 5.25 6.04 13.90
C ARG A 189 6.04 4.72 13.82
N PRO A 190 7.36 4.76 13.96
CA PRO A 190 8.16 3.55 14.03
C PRO A 190 7.79 2.71 15.25
N ILE A 191 7.67 1.41 15.04
CA ILE A 191 7.58 0.43 16.14
C ILE A 191 9.02 0.16 16.60
N PRO A 192 9.34 0.38 17.89
CA PRO A 192 10.65 0.03 18.43
C PRO A 192 10.96 -1.45 18.23
N LYS A 193 12.17 -1.79 17.80
CA LYS A 193 12.65 -3.19 17.87
C LYS A 193 13.03 -3.45 19.33
N ASN A 194 12.35 -4.39 19.95
CA ASN A 194 12.76 -4.96 21.23
C ASN A 194 14.02 -5.78 21.06
#